data_8de03ebd05184aac6ea314e6a0b72bc6
#
_entry.id   8de03ebd05184aac6ea314e6a0b72bc6
#
_cell.length_a   1.000
_cell.length_b   1.000
_cell.length_c   1.000
_cell.angle_alpha   90.00
_cell.angle_beta   90.00
_cell.angle_gamma   90.00
#
_symmetry.space_group_name_H-M   'P 1'
#
loop_
_entity.id
_entity.type
_entity.pdbx_description
1 polymer ?
#
loop_
_entity_poly.entity_id
_entity_poly.type
_entity_poly.pdbx_seq_one_letter_code
_entity_poly.pdbx_strand_id
1 'polypeptide(L)'
;MKLYVLDLGKIDMMGDNPVTKDEGENPAIPIHAFLLDTPAGYVLFDTGCHPQAMEGAWPKELCGNPYVPGEHGSVPERLAELGIQPEEISAVVLSHLHLDHAGGAHFFPQAKIYVQQEELEHVMADQKNGTLSVFHQKCDLDNWEQAHLQWVPVPAGVREVPLCPGVTIVNLGPGHSYGMLGMLVELESGNYLLAADAIYSRAHYEPVPQLSGVVYDEKGYFDTMEFLRRYAAEHH
;
A
#
# COMPACT_ATOMS: atom_id res chain seq x y z
N MET A 1 11.55 -0.22 -19.21
CA MET A 1 10.75 -0.46 -18.00
C MET A 1 9.28 -0.14 -18.29
N LYS A 2 8.34 -0.90 -17.74
CA LYS A 2 6.89 -0.65 -17.86
C LYS A 2 6.26 -0.67 -16.49
N LEU A 3 5.24 0.15 -16.29
CA LEU A 3 4.40 0.19 -15.09
C LEU A 3 2.98 -0.23 -15.48
N TYR A 4 2.44 -1.24 -14.80
CA TYR A 4 1.07 -1.71 -14.96
C TYR A 4 0.30 -1.38 -13.68
N VAL A 5 -0.92 -0.87 -13.84
CA VAL A 5 -1.87 -0.69 -12.75
C VAL A 5 -2.75 -1.92 -12.69
N LEU A 6 -2.73 -2.63 -11.58
CA LEU A 6 -3.56 -3.80 -11.33
C LEU A 6 -4.77 -3.36 -10.50
N ASP A 7 -5.94 -3.34 -11.12
CA ASP A 7 -7.21 -3.07 -10.42
C ASP A 7 -7.63 -4.32 -9.64
N LEU A 8 -7.67 -4.21 -8.32
CA LEU A 8 -8.02 -5.28 -7.39
C LEU A 8 -9.41 -5.10 -6.78
N GLY A 9 -10.13 -4.06 -7.20
CA GLY A 9 -11.43 -3.71 -6.68
C GLY A 9 -11.46 -2.38 -5.94
N LYS A 10 -12.37 -2.25 -5.02
CA LYS A 10 -12.60 -0.98 -4.30
C LYS A 10 -13.21 -1.22 -2.92
N ILE A 11 -13.11 -0.22 -2.07
CA ILE A 11 -13.91 -0.09 -0.86
C ILE A 11 -15.01 0.91 -1.15
N ASP A 12 -16.28 0.49 -1.08
CA ASP A 12 -17.41 1.39 -1.21
C ASP A 12 -17.60 2.14 0.10
N MET A 13 -17.49 3.47 0.04
CA MET A 13 -17.68 4.32 1.22
C MET A 13 -19.17 4.61 1.38
N MET A 14 -19.77 4.01 2.40
CA MET A 14 -21.19 4.20 2.72
C MET A 14 -21.37 5.23 3.84
N GLY A 15 -22.12 6.28 3.58
CA GLY A 15 -22.47 7.33 4.57
C GLY A 15 -21.50 8.50 4.62
N ASP A 16 -21.62 9.32 5.68
CA ASP A 16 -20.83 10.54 5.90
C ASP A 16 -19.36 10.28 6.28
N ASN A 17 -18.73 9.28 5.67
CA ASN A 17 -17.34 9.00 5.98
C ASN A 17 -16.44 10.07 5.36
N PRO A 18 -15.66 10.81 6.17
CA PRO A 18 -15.00 12.06 5.77
C PRO A 18 -13.70 11.84 4.99
N VAL A 19 -13.55 10.74 4.25
CA VAL A 19 -12.32 10.54 3.46
C VAL A 19 -12.16 11.66 2.44
N THR A 20 -13.27 12.21 1.96
CA THR A 20 -13.28 13.39 1.07
C THR A 20 -14.56 14.18 1.26
N LYS A 21 -14.52 15.24 2.04
CA LYS A 21 -15.70 16.11 2.25
C LYS A 21 -16.21 16.83 0.98
N ASP A 22 -15.40 16.86 -0.07
CA ASP A 22 -15.64 17.69 -1.26
C ASP A 22 -15.97 16.91 -2.54
N GLU A 23 -15.84 15.60 -2.55
CA GLU A 23 -16.12 14.78 -3.73
C GLU A 23 -17.45 14.04 -3.58
N GLY A 24 -18.56 14.75 -3.75
CA GLY A 24 -19.91 14.23 -3.95
C GLY A 24 -20.23 12.80 -3.50
N GLU A 25 -21.45 12.42 -3.60
CA GLU A 25 -22.04 11.17 -3.11
C GLU A 25 -21.11 9.92 -3.12
N ASN A 26 -20.62 9.53 -1.93
CA ASN A 26 -19.95 8.26 -1.63
C ASN A 26 -18.81 7.83 -2.61
N PRO A 27 -17.63 8.46 -2.57
CA PRO A 27 -16.52 8.02 -3.40
C PRO A 27 -16.11 6.60 -3.01
N ALA A 28 -15.94 5.72 -4.00
CA ALA A 28 -15.29 4.45 -3.80
C ALA A 28 -13.77 4.67 -3.74
N ILE A 29 -13.08 4.04 -2.80
CA ILE A 29 -11.63 4.00 -2.73
C ILE A 29 -11.15 2.83 -3.59
N PRO A 30 -10.43 3.07 -4.70
CA PRO A 30 -9.90 1.98 -5.51
C PRO A 30 -8.77 1.27 -4.78
N ILE A 31 -8.71 -0.03 -4.88
CA ILE A 31 -7.60 -0.85 -4.38
C ILE A 31 -6.74 -1.24 -5.57
N HIS A 32 -5.52 -0.74 -5.59
CA HIS A 32 -4.58 -0.99 -6.67
C HIS A 32 -3.29 -1.63 -6.15
N ALA A 33 -2.71 -2.52 -6.96
CA ALA A 33 -1.30 -2.84 -6.90
C ALA A 33 -0.63 -2.34 -8.19
N PHE A 34 0.69 -2.13 -8.14
CA PHE A 34 1.44 -1.68 -9.30
C PHE A 34 2.55 -2.68 -9.61
N LEU A 35 2.55 -3.21 -10.83
CA LEU A 35 3.59 -4.11 -11.30
C LEU A 35 4.58 -3.36 -12.19
N LEU A 36 5.86 -3.46 -11.87
CA LEU A 36 6.95 -2.94 -12.68
C LEU A 36 7.68 -4.09 -13.38
N ASP A 37 7.76 -4.00 -14.70
CA ASP A 37 8.61 -4.83 -15.53
C ASP A 37 9.95 -4.10 -15.70
N THR A 38 10.95 -4.50 -14.92
CA THR A 38 12.27 -3.86 -14.87
C THR A 38 13.35 -4.75 -15.48
N PRO A 39 14.51 -4.19 -15.86
CA PRO A 39 15.65 -4.99 -16.29
C PRO A 39 16.18 -5.97 -15.22
N ALA A 40 15.84 -5.74 -13.95
CA ALA A 40 16.25 -6.59 -12.83
C ALA A 40 15.19 -7.62 -12.43
N GLY A 41 14.07 -7.71 -13.15
CA GLY A 41 12.94 -8.59 -12.87
C GLY A 41 11.68 -7.83 -12.49
N TYR A 42 10.63 -8.56 -12.14
CA TYR A 42 9.36 -7.97 -11.73
C TYR A 42 9.40 -7.48 -10.29
N VAL A 43 8.91 -6.25 -10.08
CA VAL A 43 8.72 -5.63 -8.77
C VAL A 43 7.25 -5.29 -8.60
N LEU A 44 6.69 -5.59 -7.44
CA LEU A 44 5.31 -5.29 -7.11
C LEU A 44 5.26 -4.20 -6.01
N PHE A 45 4.37 -3.23 -6.14
CA PHE A 45 4.05 -2.26 -5.10
C PHE A 45 2.61 -2.51 -4.66
N ASP A 46 2.44 -2.88 -3.39
CA ASP A 46 1.22 -3.38 -2.74
C ASP A 46 0.66 -4.69 -3.34
N THR A 47 -0.25 -5.32 -2.60
CA THR A 47 -0.77 -6.67 -2.92
C THR A 47 -2.29 -6.82 -2.75
N GLY A 48 -2.99 -5.75 -2.42
CA GLY A 48 -4.44 -5.79 -2.22
C GLY A 48 -4.89 -6.58 -0.99
N CYS A 49 -6.19 -6.84 -0.95
CA CYS A 49 -6.82 -7.59 0.13
C CYS A 49 -6.50 -9.08 0.09
N HIS A 50 -6.66 -9.72 1.25
CA HIS A 50 -6.71 -11.15 1.35
C HIS A 50 -7.87 -11.71 0.50
N PRO A 51 -7.68 -12.80 -0.27
CA PRO A 51 -8.75 -13.36 -1.12
C PRO A 51 -10.05 -13.71 -0.35
N GLN A 52 -9.93 -14.12 0.92
CA GLN A 52 -11.07 -14.42 1.76
C GLN A 52 -11.79 -13.20 2.35
N ALA A 53 -11.33 -11.98 2.04
CA ALA A 53 -12.02 -10.76 2.47
C ALA A 53 -13.50 -10.74 2.06
N MET A 54 -13.82 -11.38 0.93
CA MET A 54 -15.19 -11.58 0.42
C MET A 54 -15.96 -12.70 1.12
N GLU A 55 -15.25 -13.65 1.71
CA GLU A 55 -15.82 -14.87 2.32
C GLU A 55 -16.03 -14.72 3.83
N GLY A 56 -16.08 -13.46 4.32
CA GLY A 56 -16.33 -13.13 5.72
C GLY A 56 -15.10 -12.76 6.54
N ALA A 57 -13.91 -12.66 5.93
CA ALA A 57 -12.71 -12.13 6.59
C ALA A 57 -12.70 -10.58 6.64
N TRP A 58 -13.64 -9.91 5.95
CA TRP A 58 -13.77 -8.46 6.06
C TRP A 58 -14.26 -8.07 7.46
N PRO A 59 -13.59 -7.11 8.14
CA PRO A 59 -13.94 -6.74 9.52
C PRO A 59 -15.36 -6.24 9.64
N LYS A 60 -16.07 -6.70 10.67
CA LYS A 60 -17.46 -6.27 10.93
C LYS A 60 -17.56 -4.77 11.22
N GLU A 61 -16.52 -4.20 11.81
CA GLU A 61 -16.39 -2.77 12.10
C GLU A 61 -16.31 -1.93 10.82
N LEU A 62 -15.86 -2.53 9.72
CA LEU A 62 -15.81 -1.92 8.40
C LEU A 62 -16.99 -2.31 7.48
N CYS A 63 -18.06 -2.92 8.02
CA CYS A 63 -19.23 -3.30 7.21
C CYS A 63 -19.99 -2.10 6.62
N GLY A 64 -19.79 -0.89 7.16
CA GLY A 64 -20.22 0.37 6.52
C GLY A 64 -19.43 0.75 5.29
N ASN A 65 -18.28 0.10 5.08
CA ASN A 65 -17.33 0.33 3.98
C ASN A 65 -16.93 -1.04 3.40
N PRO A 66 -17.83 -1.73 2.67
CA PRO A 66 -17.57 -3.07 2.19
C PRO A 66 -16.52 -3.09 1.07
N TYR A 67 -15.68 -4.12 1.09
CA TYR A 67 -14.82 -4.43 -0.04
C TYR A 67 -15.66 -5.01 -1.18
N VAL A 68 -15.45 -4.45 -2.36
CA VAL A 68 -16.05 -4.92 -3.62
C VAL A 68 -14.89 -5.31 -4.55
N PRO A 69 -14.68 -6.60 -4.82
CA PRO A 69 -13.57 -7.04 -5.67
C PRO A 69 -13.77 -6.55 -7.10
N GLY A 70 -12.65 -6.40 -7.81
CA GLY A 70 -12.65 -6.28 -9.26
C GLY A 70 -13.07 -7.59 -9.95
N GLU A 71 -13.11 -7.60 -11.25
CA GLU A 71 -13.40 -8.80 -12.05
C GLU A 71 -12.43 -9.95 -11.71
N HIS A 72 -11.17 -9.60 -11.41
CA HIS A 72 -10.15 -10.47 -10.87
C HIS A 72 -9.55 -9.78 -9.64
N GLY A 73 -10.08 -10.14 -8.47
CA GLY A 73 -9.84 -9.39 -7.22
C GLY A 73 -8.51 -9.70 -6.52
N SER A 74 -7.73 -10.67 -6.99
CA SER A 74 -6.44 -11.02 -6.39
C SER A 74 -5.25 -10.70 -7.31
N VAL A 75 -4.10 -10.38 -6.70
CA VAL A 75 -2.88 -10.10 -7.47
C VAL A 75 -2.45 -11.29 -8.33
N PRO A 76 -2.47 -12.56 -7.86
CA PRO A 76 -2.14 -13.70 -8.71
C PRO A 76 -3.02 -13.80 -9.96
N GLU A 77 -4.31 -13.53 -9.87
CA GLU A 77 -5.22 -13.54 -11.03
C GLU A 77 -4.85 -12.43 -12.02
N ARG A 78 -4.56 -11.23 -11.53
CA ARG A 78 -4.12 -10.11 -12.38
C ARG A 78 -2.75 -10.37 -13.04
N LEU A 79 -1.82 -11.00 -12.34
CA LEU A 79 -0.54 -11.43 -12.91
C LEU A 79 -0.74 -12.48 -14.01
N ALA A 80 -1.63 -13.46 -13.78
CA ALA A 80 -1.92 -14.50 -14.75
C ALA A 80 -2.47 -13.96 -16.08
N GLU A 81 -3.25 -12.87 -16.06
CA GLU A 81 -3.70 -12.19 -17.28
C GLU A 81 -2.54 -11.61 -18.11
N LEU A 82 -1.45 -11.24 -17.45
CA LEU A 82 -0.23 -10.77 -18.09
C LEU A 82 0.72 -11.92 -18.45
N GLY A 83 0.34 -13.17 -18.13
CA GLY A 83 1.17 -14.36 -18.35
C GLY A 83 2.32 -14.49 -17.34
N ILE A 84 2.23 -13.82 -16.19
CA ILE A 84 3.26 -13.77 -15.14
C ILE A 84 2.83 -14.66 -13.97
N GLN A 85 3.76 -15.45 -13.45
CA GLN A 85 3.52 -16.27 -12.25
C GLN A 85 4.00 -15.54 -10.99
N PRO A 86 3.37 -15.74 -9.82
CA PRO A 86 3.82 -15.14 -8.57
C PRO A 86 5.29 -15.37 -8.26
N GLU A 87 5.83 -16.54 -8.64
CA GLU A 87 7.23 -16.93 -8.43
C GLU A 87 8.23 -16.07 -9.23
N GLU A 88 7.78 -15.35 -10.24
CA GLU A 88 8.60 -14.44 -11.05
C GLU A 88 8.78 -13.06 -10.40
N ILE A 89 7.99 -12.77 -9.35
CA ILE A 89 8.12 -11.52 -8.57
C ILE A 89 9.36 -11.61 -7.68
N SER A 90 10.33 -10.75 -7.92
CA SER A 90 11.60 -10.73 -7.20
C SER A 90 11.56 -9.87 -5.93
N ALA A 91 10.72 -8.85 -5.92
CA ALA A 91 10.55 -7.95 -4.79
C ALA A 91 9.10 -7.45 -4.72
N VAL A 92 8.62 -7.31 -3.49
CA VAL A 92 7.37 -6.62 -3.16
C VAL A 92 7.70 -5.45 -2.24
N VAL A 93 7.17 -4.28 -2.53
CA VAL A 93 7.24 -3.12 -1.65
C VAL A 93 5.85 -2.89 -1.11
N LEU A 94 5.66 -3.04 0.19
CA LEU A 94 4.40 -2.73 0.85
C LEU A 94 4.42 -1.27 1.31
N SER A 95 3.46 -0.49 0.82
CA SER A 95 3.32 0.90 1.24
C SER A 95 3.12 1.00 2.75
N HIS A 96 2.28 0.13 3.30
CA HIS A 96 2.02 -0.10 4.71
C HIS A 96 1.29 -1.45 4.89
N LEU A 97 0.92 -1.80 6.12
CA LEU A 97 0.40 -3.14 6.44
C LEU A 97 -1.13 -3.21 6.65
N HIS A 98 -1.90 -2.23 6.16
CA HIS A 98 -3.35 -2.34 6.17
C HIS A 98 -3.83 -3.47 5.25
N LEU A 99 -5.00 -4.02 5.58
CA LEU A 99 -5.59 -5.22 4.96
C LEU A 99 -5.78 -5.15 3.45
N ASP A 100 -5.98 -3.95 2.91
CA ASP A 100 -6.19 -3.67 1.48
C ASP A 100 -4.91 -3.40 0.70
N HIS A 101 -3.76 -3.38 1.36
CA HIS A 101 -2.43 -3.22 0.76
C HIS A 101 -1.55 -4.46 0.92
N ALA A 102 -1.59 -5.12 2.08
CA ALA A 102 -0.69 -6.21 2.43
C ALA A 102 -1.35 -7.60 2.49
N GLY A 103 -2.67 -7.70 2.32
CA GLY A 103 -3.43 -8.95 2.46
C GLY A 103 -2.99 -10.05 1.51
N GLY A 104 -2.52 -9.71 0.31
CA GLY A 104 -2.00 -10.66 -0.69
C GLY A 104 -0.51 -10.97 -0.60
N ALA A 105 0.23 -10.42 0.37
CA ALA A 105 1.69 -10.58 0.44
C ALA A 105 2.15 -12.05 0.57
N HIS A 106 1.34 -12.90 1.17
CA HIS A 106 1.61 -14.32 1.37
C HIS A 106 1.76 -15.14 0.08
N PHE A 107 1.31 -14.61 -1.06
CA PHE A 107 1.52 -15.25 -2.37
C PHE A 107 2.96 -15.15 -2.90
N PHE A 108 3.82 -14.36 -2.24
CA PHE A 108 5.18 -14.07 -2.71
C PHE A 108 6.27 -14.48 -1.71
N PRO A 109 6.27 -15.74 -1.20
CA PRO A 109 7.20 -16.16 -0.14
C PRO A 109 8.66 -16.15 -0.58
N GLN A 110 8.93 -16.21 -1.89
CA GLN A 110 10.29 -16.17 -2.46
C GLN A 110 10.80 -14.74 -2.68
N ALA A 111 9.89 -13.73 -2.70
CA ALA A 111 10.26 -12.35 -2.94
C ALA A 111 10.82 -11.68 -1.67
N LYS A 112 11.64 -10.66 -1.87
CA LYS A 112 12.01 -9.75 -0.78
C LYS A 112 10.85 -8.80 -0.51
N ILE A 113 10.33 -8.79 0.72
CA ILE A 113 9.19 -7.96 1.12
C ILE A 113 9.70 -6.73 1.86
N TYR A 114 9.76 -5.59 1.16
CA TYR A 114 10.16 -4.31 1.75
C TYR A 114 8.98 -3.68 2.47
N VAL A 115 9.23 -3.23 3.68
CA VAL A 115 8.25 -2.56 4.54
C VAL A 115 8.98 -1.55 5.43
N GLN A 116 8.32 -0.48 5.84
CA GLN A 116 8.90 0.45 6.80
C GLN A 116 9.09 -0.26 8.15
N GLN A 117 10.25 -0.07 8.79
CA GLN A 117 10.63 -0.83 9.99
C GLN A 117 9.65 -0.62 11.14
N GLU A 118 9.26 0.62 11.43
CA GLU A 118 8.36 0.93 12.54
C GLU A 118 6.96 0.39 12.28
N GLU A 119 6.50 0.39 11.03
CA GLU A 119 5.23 -0.25 10.64
C GLU A 119 5.23 -1.73 11.01
N LEU A 120 6.25 -2.47 10.58
CA LEU A 120 6.36 -3.89 10.88
C LEU A 120 6.46 -4.16 12.38
N GLU A 121 7.32 -3.41 13.09
CA GLU A 121 7.55 -3.59 14.52
C GLU A 121 6.28 -3.33 15.35
N HIS A 122 5.52 -2.26 15.03
CA HIS A 122 4.28 -1.93 15.72
C HIS A 122 3.20 -2.99 15.46
N VAL A 123 2.98 -3.38 14.21
CA VAL A 123 1.95 -4.37 13.86
C VAL A 123 2.25 -5.72 14.52
N MET A 124 3.51 -6.17 14.53
CA MET A 124 3.90 -7.41 15.19
C MET A 124 3.78 -7.33 16.71
N ALA A 125 4.05 -6.16 17.30
CA ALA A 125 3.85 -5.92 18.73
C ALA A 125 2.35 -5.94 19.09
N ASP A 126 1.51 -5.31 18.29
CA ASP A 126 0.06 -5.30 18.46
C ASP A 126 -0.56 -6.71 18.35
N GLN A 127 -0.10 -7.51 17.39
CA GLN A 127 -0.49 -8.92 17.29
C GLN A 127 -0.18 -9.67 18.58
N LYS A 128 1.04 -9.53 19.09
CA LYS A 128 1.49 -10.19 20.32
C LYS A 128 0.69 -9.77 21.55
N ASN A 129 0.30 -8.50 21.60
CA ASN A 129 -0.42 -7.89 22.73
C ASN A 129 -1.96 -8.08 22.60
N GLY A 130 -2.48 -8.51 21.44
CA GLY A 130 -3.90 -8.59 21.17
C GLY A 130 -4.56 -7.22 20.99
N THR A 131 -3.82 -6.23 20.52
CA THR A 131 -4.24 -4.82 20.34
C THR A 131 -4.27 -4.40 18.87
N LEU A 132 -4.36 -5.36 17.94
CA LEU A 132 -4.46 -5.05 16.51
C LEU A 132 -5.60 -4.07 16.22
N SER A 133 -5.30 -3.06 15.41
CA SER A 133 -6.34 -2.17 14.89
C SER A 133 -7.24 -2.92 13.90
N VAL A 134 -8.40 -2.37 13.59
CA VAL A 134 -9.33 -2.93 12.61
C VAL A 134 -8.72 -3.05 11.20
N PHE A 135 -7.71 -2.25 10.91
CA PHE A 135 -7.02 -2.24 9.61
C PHE A 135 -5.94 -3.33 9.49
N HIS A 136 -5.53 -3.96 10.61
CA HIS A 136 -4.52 -5.02 10.63
C HIS A 136 -5.19 -6.35 11.02
N GLN A 137 -5.39 -7.21 10.04
CA GLN A 137 -6.16 -8.42 10.25
C GLN A 137 -5.29 -9.61 10.67
N LYS A 138 -5.72 -10.30 11.75
CA LYS A 138 -4.98 -11.47 12.25
C LYS A 138 -4.79 -12.55 11.17
N CYS A 139 -5.77 -12.74 10.28
CA CYS A 139 -5.63 -13.72 9.19
C CYS A 139 -4.48 -13.39 8.23
N ASP A 140 -4.25 -12.10 7.95
CA ASP A 140 -3.13 -11.68 7.10
C ASP A 140 -1.79 -12.01 7.77
N LEU A 141 -1.65 -11.65 9.07
CA LEU A 141 -0.43 -11.93 9.83
C LEU A 141 -0.17 -13.44 9.96
N ASP A 142 -1.20 -14.24 10.23
CA ASP A 142 -1.09 -15.70 10.28
C ASP A 142 -0.60 -16.28 8.93
N ASN A 143 -1.08 -15.74 7.80
CA ASN A 143 -0.66 -16.15 6.47
C ASN A 143 0.79 -15.73 6.16
N TRP A 144 1.19 -14.53 6.57
CA TRP A 144 2.59 -14.08 6.41
C TRP A 144 3.56 -14.97 7.18
N GLU A 145 3.19 -15.37 8.41
CA GLU A 145 3.97 -16.30 9.23
C GLU A 145 4.05 -17.69 8.58
N GLN A 146 2.92 -18.24 8.12
CA GLN A 146 2.88 -19.54 7.44
C GLN A 146 3.66 -19.55 6.12
N ALA A 147 3.62 -18.46 5.38
CA ALA A 147 4.37 -18.28 4.14
C ALA A 147 5.87 -18.04 4.37
N HIS A 148 6.30 -17.79 5.61
CA HIS A 148 7.69 -17.48 5.95
C HIS A 148 8.26 -16.32 5.13
N LEU A 149 7.51 -15.20 5.07
CA LEU A 149 7.87 -14.04 4.25
C LEU A 149 9.27 -13.51 4.55
N GLN A 150 10.00 -13.14 3.50
CA GLN A 150 11.36 -12.60 3.58
C GLN A 150 11.33 -11.08 3.81
N TRP A 151 11.03 -10.66 5.03
CA TRP A 151 10.96 -9.25 5.40
C TRP A 151 12.29 -8.53 5.23
N VAL A 152 12.26 -7.36 4.61
CA VAL A 152 13.37 -6.41 4.48
C VAL A 152 12.93 -5.07 5.04
N PRO A 153 13.07 -4.86 6.37
CA PRO A 153 12.67 -3.61 7.00
C PRO A 153 13.52 -2.43 6.51
N VAL A 154 12.87 -1.35 6.12
CA VAL A 154 13.50 -0.07 5.76
C VAL A 154 13.55 0.81 7.01
N PRO A 155 14.75 1.11 7.56
CA PRO A 155 14.86 1.90 8.78
C PRO A 155 14.30 3.31 8.63
N ALA A 156 13.69 3.86 9.69
CA ALA A 156 13.09 5.20 9.69
C ALA A 156 14.08 6.31 9.30
N GLY A 157 15.36 6.16 9.68
CA GLY A 157 16.43 7.11 9.33
C GLY A 157 16.91 7.05 7.87
N VAL A 158 16.46 6.06 7.08
CA VAL A 158 16.82 5.90 5.67
C VAL A 158 15.71 6.46 4.81
N ARG A 159 15.97 7.57 4.11
CA ARG A 159 14.96 8.24 3.28
C ARG A 159 14.73 7.51 1.95
N GLU A 160 15.77 7.01 1.33
CA GLU A 160 15.71 6.37 0.01
C GLU A 160 16.48 5.06 -0.02
N VAL A 161 15.92 4.06 -0.67
CA VAL A 161 16.56 2.79 -0.97
C VAL A 161 16.48 2.54 -2.46
N PRO A 162 17.56 2.71 -3.23
CA PRO A 162 17.58 2.30 -4.63
C PRO A 162 17.34 0.78 -4.74
N LEU A 163 16.28 0.40 -5.45
CA LEU A 163 15.92 -1.01 -5.63
C LEU A 163 16.55 -1.59 -6.88
N CYS A 164 16.45 -0.86 -7.99
CA CYS A 164 17.12 -1.14 -9.26
C CYS A 164 17.17 0.18 -10.09
N PRO A 165 17.86 0.22 -11.23
CA PRO A 165 17.90 1.42 -12.06
C PRO A 165 16.50 1.92 -12.41
N GLY A 166 16.19 3.17 -12.05
CA GLY A 166 14.90 3.83 -12.26
C GLY A 166 13.80 3.45 -11.27
N VAL A 167 14.13 2.72 -10.18
CA VAL A 167 13.17 2.41 -9.10
C VAL A 167 13.81 2.65 -7.74
N THR A 168 13.22 3.57 -6.98
CA THR A 168 13.68 3.93 -5.64
C THR A 168 12.53 3.85 -4.64
N ILE A 169 12.71 3.10 -3.56
CA ILE A 169 11.80 3.12 -2.41
C ILE A 169 12.01 4.42 -1.65
N VAL A 170 10.94 5.12 -1.32
CA VAL A 170 10.94 6.40 -0.60
C VAL A 170 10.27 6.22 0.75
N ASN A 171 11.00 6.43 1.83
CA ASN A 171 10.43 6.35 3.17
C ASN A 171 9.65 7.63 3.47
N LEU A 172 8.34 7.49 3.65
CA LEU A 172 7.43 8.61 3.91
C LEU A 172 7.26 8.89 5.41
N GLY A 173 7.67 7.93 6.26
CA GLY A 173 7.52 8.05 7.71
C GLY A 173 6.10 7.76 8.19
N PRO A 174 5.79 8.05 9.48
CA PRO A 174 4.46 7.88 10.03
C PRO A 174 3.49 8.92 9.49
N GLY A 175 2.20 8.62 9.54
CA GLY A 175 1.13 9.52 9.10
C GLY A 175 -0.20 8.78 9.05
N HIS A 176 -0.55 8.24 7.88
CA HIS A 176 -1.73 7.39 7.72
C HIS A 176 -1.61 6.09 8.56
N SER A 177 -0.45 5.45 8.57
CA SER A 177 -0.14 4.29 9.42
C SER A 177 1.12 4.56 10.26
N TYR A 178 1.63 3.56 10.99
CA TYR A 178 2.82 3.67 11.85
C TYR A 178 4.08 4.06 11.08
N GLY A 179 4.17 3.65 9.81
CA GLY A 179 5.24 4.01 8.90
C GLY A 179 4.93 3.61 7.47
N MET A 180 5.14 4.53 6.54
CA MET A 180 4.78 4.33 5.14
C MET A 180 5.98 4.36 4.20
N LEU A 181 5.89 3.57 3.13
CA LEU A 181 6.78 3.62 1.98
C LEU A 181 6.02 4.13 0.75
N GLY A 182 6.68 4.95 -0.05
CA GLY A 182 6.31 5.23 -1.42
C GLY A 182 7.34 4.63 -2.37
N MET A 183 7.13 4.79 -3.68
CA MET A 183 8.07 4.35 -4.70
C MET A 183 8.16 5.35 -5.85
N LEU A 184 9.37 5.86 -6.10
CA LEU A 184 9.68 6.65 -7.29
C LEU A 184 10.00 5.71 -8.44
N VAL A 185 9.34 5.91 -9.57
CA VAL A 185 9.50 5.13 -10.80
C VAL A 185 9.83 6.07 -11.95
N GLU A 186 11.00 5.91 -12.56
CA GLU A 186 11.48 6.73 -13.69
C GLU A 186 11.19 5.99 -14.99
N LEU A 187 10.19 6.45 -15.74
CA LEU A 187 9.83 5.93 -17.06
C LEU A 187 10.25 6.90 -18.17
N GLU A 188 10.28 6.44 -19.41
CA GLU A 188 10.48 7.32 -20.59
C GLU A 188 9.40 8.40 -20.69
N SER A 189 8.21 8.14 -20.18
CA SER A 189 7.08 9.10 -20.17
C SER A 189 7.14 10.13 -19.06
N GLY A 190 8.08 10.00 -18.10
CA GLY A 190 8.25 10.88 -16.93
C GLY A 190 8.43 10.08 -15.64
N ASN A 191 8.58 10.82 -14.55
CA ASN A 191 8.75 10.27 -13.22
C ASN A 191 7.39 10.15 -12.52
N TYR A 192 7.18 9.04 -11.83
CA TYR A 192 5.95 8.74 -11.11
C TYR A 192 6.29 8.41 -9.65
N LEU A 193 5.65 9.11 -8.72
CA LEU A 193 5.75 8.80 -7.29
C LEU A 193 4.47 8.10 -6.83
N LEU A 194 4.59 6.82 -6.54
CA LEU A 194 3.50 6.02 -5.96
C LEU A 194 3.48 6.28 -4.46
N ALA A 195 2.47 7.00 -3.99
CA ALA A 195 2.39 7.46 -2.59
C ALA A 195 1.37 6.67 -1.75
N ALA A 196 0.59 5.78 -2.36
CA ALA A 196 -0.47 5.02 -1.71
C ALA A 196 -1.36 5.92 -0.82
N ASP A 197 -1.73 5.46 0.35
CA ASP A 197 -2.64 6.12 1.29
C ASP A 197 -2.05 7.33 2.03
N ALA A 198 -0.80 7.69 1.73
CA ALA A 198 -0.31 9.00 2.12
C ALA A 198 -1.11 10.13 1.45
N ILE A 199 -1.70 9.88 0.26
CA ILE A 199 -2.52 10.83 -0.49
C ILE A 199 -3.77 10.12 -1.03
N TYR A 200 -4.92 10.29 -0.41
CA TYR A 200 -6.18 9.74 -0.94
C TYR A 200 -6.74 10.52 -2.13
N SER A 201 -6.61 11.83 -2.11
CA SER A 201 -7.16 12.69 -3.14
C SER A 201 -6.36 13.97 -3.29
N ARG A 202 -6.70 14.74 -4.33
CA ARG A 202 -6.10 16.03 -4.57
C ARG A 202 -6.25 17.00 -3.39
N ALA A 203 -7.39 16.97 -2.68
CA ALA A 203 -7.64 17.82 -1.52
C ALA A 203 -6.63 17.58 -0.37
N HIS A 204 -6.10 16.36 -0.24
CA HIS A 204 -5.07 16.03 0.75
C HIS A 204 -3.68 16.54 0.35
N TYR A 205 -3.44 16.76 -0.95
CA TYR A 205 -2.15 17.19 -1.49
C TYR A 205 -2.06 18.69 -1.80
N GLU A 206 -3.18 19.39 -1.91
CA GLU A 206 -3.25 20.83 -2.20
C GLU A 206 -2.44 21.67 -1.17
N PRO A 207 -2.09 22.95 -1.46
CA PRO A 207 -1.26 23.78 -0.58
C PRO A 207 -1.75 23.92 0.86
N VAL A 208 -3.05 23.75 1.09
CA VAL A 208 -3.65 23.64 2.41
C VAL A 208 -4.27 22.25 2.50
N PRO A 209 -3.47 21.22 2.90
CA PRO A 209 -3.91 19.85 2.87
C PRO A 209 -5.03 19.60 3.89
N GLN A 210 -6.03 18.83 3.50
CA GLN A 210 -7.04 18.32 4.41
C GLN A 210 -6.51 17.06 5.11
N LEU A 211 -6.92 16.83 6.35
CA LEU A 211 -6.62 15.60 7.06
C LEU A 211 -7.50 14.48 6.51
N SER A 212 -6.93 13.30 6.26
CA SER A 212 -7.70 12.12 5.85
C SER A 212 -8.46 11.51 7.03
N GLY A 213 -9.41 10.62 6.72
CA GLY A 213 -10.25 9.96 7.75
C GLY A 213 -9.51 8.89 8.56
N VAL A 214 -8.37 8.39 8.06
CA VAL A 214 -7.53 7.40 8.73
C VAL A 214 -6.14 8.00 8.89
N VAL A 215 -5.79 8.35 10.12
CA VAL A 215 -4.51 8.95 10.45
C VAL A 215 -4.05 8.45 11.81
N TYR A 216 -2.85 7.89 11.86
CA TYR A 216 -2.19 7.47 13.08
C TYR A 216 -1.43 8.63 13.72
N ASP A 217 -0.64 9.38 12.93
CA ASP A 217 0.15 10.54 13.37
C ASP A 217 -0.20 11.76 12.51
N GLU A 218 -0.97 12.68 13.08
CA GLU A 218 -1.39 13.91 12.40
C GLU A 218 -0.21 14.79 11.97
N LYS A 219 0.78 14.93 12.86
CA LYS A 219 1.99 15.71 12.54
C LYS A 219 2.77 15.06 11.41
N GLY A 220 3.02 13.76 11.50
CA GLY A 220 3.70 12.99 10.47
C GLY A 220 2.98 13.05 9.13
N TYR A 221 1.63 13.02 9.15
CA TYR A 221 0.82 13.18 7.95
C TYR A 221 1.11 14.52 7.23
N PHE A 222 1.08 15.64 7.94
CA PHE A 222 1.37 16.95 7.33
C PHE A 222 2.84 17.11 6.93
N ASP A 223 3.77 16.59 7.72
CA ASP A 223 5.21 16.58 7.37
C ASP A 223 5.43 15.78 6.06
N THR A 224 4.71 14.67 5.88
CA THR A 224 4.73 13.86 4.64
C THR A 224 4.20 14.65 3.44
N MET A 225 3.10 15.40 3.60
CA MET A 225 2.59 16.24 2.50
C MET A 225 3.58 17.32 2.08
N GLU A 226 4.24 17.95 3.03
CA GLU A 226 5.28 18.94 2.74
C GLU A 226 6.50 18.30 2.04
N PHE A 227 6.91 17.13 2.54
CA PHE A 227 7.99 16.37 1.91
C PHE A 227 7.64 15.98 0.47
N LEU A 228 6.47 15.40 0.23
CA LEU A 228 6.05 14.94 -1.10
C LEU A 228 6.01 16.08 -2.13
N ARG A 229 5.57 17.28 -1.74
CA ARG A 229 5.59 18.46 -2.63
C ARG A 229 7.00 18.86 -3.03
N ARG A 230 7.93 18.89 -2.08
CA ARG A 230 9.34 19.21 -2.36
C ARG A 230 9.95 18.12 -3.23
N TYR A 231 9.76 16.87 -2.86
CA TYR A 231 10.28 15.70 -3.55
C TYR A 231 9.81 15.63 -5.01
N ALA A 232 8.50 15.85 -5.24
CA ALA A 232 7.95 15.90 -6.58
C ALA A 232 8.55 17.05 -7.42
N ALA A 233 8.80 18.22 -6.82
CA ALA A 233 9.41 19.35 -7.52
C ALA A 233 10.88 19.10 -7.88
N GLU A 234 11.61 18.30 -7.11
CA GLU A 234 13.02 17.95 -7.34
C GLU A 234 13.18 16.87 -8.43
N HIS A 235 12.13 16.07 -8.69
CA HIS A 235 12.17 14.93 -9.61
C HIS A 235 11.33 15.13 -10.89
N HIS A 236 10.97 16.36 -11.19
CA HIS A 236 10.27 16.75 -12.43
C HIS A 236 11.17 16.72 -13.66
#